data_1370b9addcd7aeb457cf12ea87d1bcf9
#
_entry.id   1370b9addcd7aeb457cf12ea87d1bcf9
#
_cell.length_a   1.000
_cell.length_b   1.000
_cell.length_c   1.000
_cell.angle_alpha   90.00
_cell.angle_beta   90.00
_cell.angle_gamma   90.00
#
_symmetry.space_group_name_H-M   'P 1'
#
loop_
_entity.id
_entity.type
_entity.pdbx_description
1 polymer ?
#
loop_
_entity_poly.entity_id
_entity_poly.type
_entity_poly.pdbx_seq_one_letter_code
_entity_poly.pdbx_strand_id
1 'polypeptide(L)'
;MSDSTMSESTETEPDFVPSHETHTRRTDVDPRAAKRAERQVATMFGLAALLLIAAVVAYVVIPVDAGLQLPLLGPVGALNAALGLSMGLGILFIGLGAIHWARKLMPGNEVVAMRHELRSRPEERQAAVEAFDRGLADSGFAQRPIIRRSLIGAMLVLPLPLVIILRDLYTAPPGAPSPAEQLEHTIWEPDIRILTDVSLNPLKPEDVPVGGLVAAVPANLGEVEEEEGNLNARAKAAIILVRMAPDEIVSQQAPSGETWDYEGILAFSKICTHVGCPIALYEQRTHHLLCPCHQSTFDLADSGNVVFGPAARQMPQLPITIDDEGYLVAVSDFQQPVGPSFWERS
;
A
#
# COMPACT_ATOMS: atom_id res chain seq x y z
N MET A 1 -4.16 59.08 -19.81
CA MET A 1 -4.23 57.70 -20.25
C MET A 1 -3.35 56.91 -19.33
N SER A 2 -3.94 56.36 -18.30
CA SER A 2 -3.26 55.63 -17.21
C SER A 2 -3.32 54.14 -17.54
N ASP A 3 -2.13 53.62 -17.72
CA ASP A 3 -1.90 52.17 -17.92
C ASP A 3 -1.80 51.51 -16.54
N SER A 4 -2.82 50.75 -16.17
CA SER A 4 -2.86 49.99 -14.94
C SER A 4 -2.42 48.56 -15.24
N THR A 5 -1.13 48.29 -15.07
CA THR A 5 -0.60 46.92 -15.01
C THR A 5 -1.10 46.27 -13.73
N MET A 6 -2.08 45.40 -13.84
CA MET A 6 -2.44 44.44 -12.80
C MET A 6 -1.28 43.44 -12.65
N SER A 7 -0.58 43.57 -11.53
CA SER A 7 0.34 42.59 -11.01
C SER A 7 -0.50 41.38 -10.56
N GLU A 8 -0.45 40.32 -11.34
CA GLU A 8 -0.96 39.00 -10.97
C GLU A 8 -0.02 38.42 -9.91
N SER A 9 -0.41 38.59 -8.65
CA SER A 9 0.25 37.90 -7.54
C SER A 9 -0.06 36.41 -7.64
N THR A 10 0.91 35.64 -8.10
CA THR A 10 0.94 34.20 -7.89
C THR A 10 1.02 33.93 -6.39
N GLU A 11 -0.14 33.84 -5.73
CA GLU A 11 -0.25 33.19 -4.43
C GLU A 11 0.13 31.72 -4.63
N THR A 12 1.36 31.40 -4.32
CA THR A 12 1.76 30.02 -4.03
C THR A 12 1.03 29.63 -2.75
N GLU A 13 -0.10 28.93 -2.90
CA GLU A 13 -0.73 28.23 -1.76
C GLU A 13 0.35 27.40 -1.07
N PRO A 14 0.51 27.53 0.24
CA PRO A 14 1.51 26.74 0.94
C PRO A 14 1.09 25.27 0.87
N ASP A 15 1.95 24.41 0.31
CA ASP A 15 1.82 22.95 0.26
C ASP A 15 1.67 22.29 1.66
N PHE A 16 1.55 23.13 2.69
CA PHE A 16 1.61 22.74 4.09
C PHE A 16 0.61 23.54 4.93
N VAL A 17 -0.36 22.87 5.51
CA VAL A 17 -1.22 23.42 6.56
C VAL A 17 -0.86 22.73 7.88
N PRO A 18 -0.26 23.44 8.85
CA PRO A 18 -0.03 22.87 10.18
C PRO A 18 -1.37 22.68 10.90
N SER A 19 -1.71 21.40 11.21
CA SER A 19 -3.05 21.04 11.68
C SER A 19 -3.28 21.20 13.19
N HIS A 20 -2.23 21.26 14.03
CA HIS A 20 -2.38 21.40 15.49
C HIS A 20 -1.21 22.10 16.18
N GLU A 21 -1.50 22.71 17.35
CA GLU A 21 -0.50 23.23 18.27
C GLU A 21 0.46 22.12 18.72
N THR A 22 1.74 22.28 18.44
CA THR A 22 2.76 21.34 18.89
C THR A 22 2.95 21.47 20.39
N HIS A 23 2.66 20.40 21.13
CA HIS A 23 2.99 20.35 22.55
C HIS A 23 4.51 20.44 22.76
N THR A 24 4.98 21.53 23.40
CA THR A 24 6.38 21.72 23.74
C THR A 24 6.84 20.65 24.75
N ARG A 25 7.74 19.78 24.32
CA ARG A 25 8.29 18.71 25.16
C ARG A 25 9.48 19.25 26.00
N ARG A 26 9.78 18.56 27.11
CA ARG A 26 10.96 18.93 27.91
C ARG A 26 12.26 18.87 27.10
N THR A 27 12.36 17.98 26.12
CA THR A 27 13.52 17.86 25.23
C THR A 27 13.65 19.02 24.25
N ASP A 28 12.58 19.75 24.00
CA ASP A 28 12.60 20.92 23.09
C ASP A 28 13.15 22.16 23.80
N VAL A 29 13.05 22.24 25.15
CA VAL A 29 13.45 23.41 25.95
C VAL A 29 14.67 23.18 26.83
N ASP A 30 15.01 21.93 27.16
CA ASP A 30 16.15 21.59 28.03
C ASP A 30 17.22 20.78 27.26
N PRO A 31 18.36 21.39 26.91
CA PRO A 31 19.45 20.71 26.20
C PRO A 31 19.99 19.47 26.92
N ARG A 32 19.91 19.44 28.27
CA ARG A 32 20.36 18.29 29.06
C ARG A 32 19.36 17.12 28.92
N ALA A 33 18.07 17.42 28.81
CA ALA A 33 17.05 16.42 28.54
C ALA A 33 17.18 15.84 27.12
N ALA A 34 17.41 16.70 26.10
CA ALA A 34 17.66 16.28 24.74
C ALA A 34 18.90 15.36 24.66
N LYS A 35 20.02 15.74 25.28
CA LYS A 35 21.24 14.94 25.28
C LYS A 35 21.10 13.61 26.03
N ARG A 36 20.24 13.54 27.05
CA ARG A 36 19.89 12.25 27.68
C ARG A 36 19.08 11.35 26.76
N ALA A 37 18.08 11.91 26.09
CA ALA A 37 17.26 11.16 25.14
C ALA A 37 18.12 10.62 23.98
N GLU A 38 19.01 11.43 23.43
CA GLU A 38 19.99 11.01 22.42
C GLU A 38 20.83 9.82 22.86
N ARG A 39 21.39 9.88 24.07
CA ARG A 39 22.17 8.76 24.64
C ARG A 39 21.32 7.51 24.83
N GLN A 40 20.06 7.64 25.27
CA GLN A 40 19.14 6.50 25.41
C GLN A 40 18.88 5.84 24.07
N VAL A 41 18.59 6.63 23.00
CA VAL A 41 18.41 6.12 21.64
C VAL A 41 19.67 5.40 21.15
N ALA A 42 20.84 6.04 21.31
CA ALA A 42 22.13 5.45 20.93
C ALA A 42 22.41 4.14 21.66
N THR A 43 22.07 4.08 22.96
CA THR A 43 22.21 2.85 23.75
C THR A 43 21.29 1.74 23.24
N MET A 44 20.03 2.03 22.91
CA MET A 44 19.09 1.05 22.35
C MET A 44 19.59 0.48 21.03
N PHE A 45 20.04 1.34 20.11
CA PHE A 45 20.62 0.88 18.83
C PHE A 45 21.95 0.13 19.03
N GLY A 46 22.79 0.56 19.97
CA GLY A 46 24.02 -0.15 20.31
C GLY A 46 23.75 -1.56 20.87
N LEU A 47 22.77 -1.69 21.76
CA LEU A 47 22.33 -2.99 22.27
C LEU A 47 21.75 -3.87 21.16
N ALA A 48 20.95 -3.29 20.26
CA ALA A 48 20.43 -4.02 19.09
C ALA A 48 21.56 -4.57 18.23
N ALA A 49 22.57 -3.76 17.91
CA ALA A 49 23.72 -4.19 17.13
C ALA A 49 24.49 -5.33 17.83
N LEU A 50 24.75 -5.22 19.13
CA LEU A 50 25.41 -6.28 19.89
C LEU A 50 24.62 -7.58 19.91
N LEU A 51 23.29 -7.51 20.08
CA LEU A 51 22.42 -8.68 20.05
C LEU A 51 22.36 -9.35 18.67
N LEU A 52 22.34 -8.58 17.59
CA LEU A 52 22.38 -9.14 16.23
C LEU A 52 23.75 -9.79 15.93
N ILE A 53 24.85 -9.20 16.41
CA ILE A 53 26.17 -9.84 16.34
C ILE A 53 26.18 -11.13 17.16
N ALA A 54 25.60 -11.12 18.37
CA ALA A 54 25.48 -12.31 19.19
C ALA A 54 24.67 -13.43 18.52
N ALA A 55 23.62 -13.08 17.73
CA ALA A 55 22.90 -14.06 16.93
C ALA A 55 23.78 -14.73 15.89
N VAL A 56 24.61 -13.96 15.17
CA VAL A 56 25.57 -14.52 14.20
C VAL A 56 26.59 -15.43 14.90
N VAL A 57 27.12 -15.01 16.04
CA VAL A 57 28.06 -15.82 16.81
C VAL A 57 27.39 -17.11 17.29
N ALA A 58 26.18 -17.03 17.84
CA ALA A 58 25.40 -18.18 18.27
C ALA A 58 25.17 -19.19 17.12
N TYR A 59 24.84 -18.70 15.95
CA TYR A 59 24.65 -19.53 14.75
C TYR A 59 25.89 -20.32 14.36
N VAL A 60 27.07 -19.73 14.51
CA VAL A 60 28.35 -20.38 14.17
C VAL A 60 28.83 -21.31 15.26
N VAL A 61 28.59 -20.98 16.56
CA VAL A 61 29.21 -21.66 17.68
C VAL A 61 28.32 -22.74 18.28
N ILE A 62 27.00 -22.57 18.27
CA ILE A 62 26.11 -23.53 18.95
C ILE A 62 25.73 -24.67 17.98
N PRO A 63 26.04 -25.94 18.33
CA PRO A 63 25.63 -27.08 17.51
C PRO A 63 24.11 -27.21 17.43
N VAL A 64 23.61 -27.68 16.28
CA VAL A 64 22.15 -27.79 16.00
C VAL A 64 21.44 -28.77 16.93
N ASP A 65 22.15 -29.81 17.36
CA ASP A 65 21.69 -30.85 18.28
C ASP A 65 21.80 -30.50 19.77
N ALA A 66 22.39 -29.34 20.11
CA ALA A 66 22.49 -28.88 21.48
C ALA A 66 21.11 -28.58 22.09
N GLY A 67 20.81 -29.26 23.20
CA GLY A 67 19.55 -29.11 23.94
C GLY A 67 19.72 -28.21 25.18
N LEU A 68 18.67 -27.48 25.54
CA LEU A 68 18.57 -26.68 26.76
C LEU A 68 17.27 -27.04 27.50
N GLN A 69 17.35 -27.31 28.80
CA GLN A 69 16.17 -27.56 29.64
C GLN A 69 15.74 -26.24 30.31
N LEU A 70 14.55 -25.74 29.93
CA LEU A 70 13.95 -24.57 30.55
C LEU A 70 12.88 -24.97 31.59
N PRO A 71 12.87 -24.38 32.80
CA PRO A 71 12.00 -24.80 33.91
C PRO A 71 10.49 -24.78 33.58
N LEU A 72 10.04 -23.91 32.68
CA LEU A 72 8.62 -23.71 32.31
C LEU A 72 8.25 -24.20 30.91
N LEU A 73 9.25 -24.34 30.03
CA LEU A 73 9.03 -24.66 28.61
C LEU A 73 9.50 -26.06 28.24
N GLY A 74 10.15 -26.77 29.14
CA GLY A 74 10.71 -28.09 28.89
C GLY A 74 11.96 -28.08 27.99
N PRO A 75 12.26 -29.15 27.26
CA PRO A 75 13.43 -29.25 26.40
C PRO A 75 13.23 -28.37 25.13
N VAL A 76 14.18 -27.47 24.89
CA VAL A 76 14.24 -26.61 23.69
C VAL A 76 15.63 -26.72 23.06
N GLY A 77 15.69 -26.56 21.71
CA GLY A 77 17.00 -26.46 21.05
C GLY A 77 17.75 -25.21 21.48
N ALA A 78 18.99 -25.38 21.96
CA ALA A 78 19.79 -24.26 22.45
C ALA A 78 20.04 -23.19 21.38
N LEU A 79 20.29 -23.62 20.13
CA LEU A 79 20.47 -22.71 18.99
C LEU A 79 19.20 -21.90 18.75
N ASN A 80 18.03 -22.55 18.71
CA ASN A 80 16.75 -21.85 18.48
C ASN A 80 16.45 -20.84 19.59
N ALA A 81 16.72 -21.19 20.85
CA ALA A 81 16.57 -20.27 21.98
C ALA A 81 17.53 -19.07 21.88
N ALA A 82 18.80 -19.32 21.58
CA ALA A 82 19.79 -18.26 21.40
C ALA A 82 19.46 -17.31 20.26
N LEU A 83 19.10 -17.84 19.09
CA LEU A 83 18.68 -17.03 17.93
C LEU A 83 17.39 -16.27 18.21
N GLY A 84 16.38 -16.94 18.77
CA GLY A 84 15.09 -16.31 19.06
C GLY A 84 15.23 -15.15 20.05
N LEU A 85 16.02 -15.33 21.13
CA LEU A 85 16.24 -14.26 22.11
C LEU A 85 17.10 -13.14 21.55
N SER A 86 18.22 -13.44 20.91
CA SER A 86 19.14 -12.40 20.42
C SER A 86 18.55 -11.61 19.25
N MET A 87 17.95 -12.26 18.26
CA MET A 87 17.29 -11.56 17.15
C MET A 87 16.02 -10.83 17.62
N GLY A 88 15.19 -11.49 18.43
CA GLY A 88 13.95 -10.91 18.94
C GLY A 88 14.19 -9.65 19.77
N LEU A 89 15.13 -9.70 20.72
CA LEU A 89 15.53 -8.53 21.51
C LEU A 89 16.24 -7.48 20.65
N GLY A 90 17.06 -7.89 19.68
CA GLY A 90 17.71 -6.98 18.74
C GLY A 90 16.70 -6.15 17.95
N ILE A 91 15.70 -6.80 17.35
CA ILE A 91 14.61 -6.13 16.62
C ILE A 91 13.77 -5.26 17.55
N LEU A 92 13.46 -5.75 18.77
CA LEU A 92 12.73 -4.98 19.78
C LEU A 92 13.46 -3.67 20.11
N PHE A 93 14.79 -3.71 20.35
CA PHE A 93 15.56 -2.51 20.65
C PHE A 93 15.68 -1.55 19.48
N ILE A 94 15.66 -2.02 18.21
CA ILE A 94 15.53 -1.16 17.04
C ILE A 94 14.19 -0.43 17.10
N GLY A 95 13.08 -1.17 17.30
CA GLY A 95 11.74 -0.59 17.37
C GLY A 95 11.58 0.42 18.52
N LEU A 96 12.01 0.05 19.73
CA LEU A 96 11.96 0.94 20.89
C LEU A 96 12.85 2.18 20.70
N GLY A 97 14.04 2.01 20.11
CA GLY A 97 14.95 3.11 19.78
C GLY A 97 14.33 4.09 18.78
N ALA A 98 13.72 3.58 17.72
CA ALA A 98 13.04 4.40 16.72
C ALA A 98 11.83 5.16 17.30
N ILE A 99 10.98 4.48 18.10
CA ILE A 99 9.84 5.12 18.78
C ILE A 99 10.33 6.18 19.77
N HIS A 100 11.38 5.87 20.56
CA HIS A 100 11.92 6.82 21.52
C HIS A 100 12.53 8.05 20.84
N TRP A 101 13.24 7.84 19.73
CA TRP A 101 13.78 8.91 18.91
C TRP A 101 12.65 9.78 18.34
N ALA A 102 11.65 9.17 17.69
CA ALA A 102 10.51 9.88 17.13
C ALA A 102 9.79 10.73 18.19
N ARG A 103 9.48 10.12 19.37
CA ARG A 103 8.71 10.80 20.42
C ARG A 103 9.48 11.87 21.19
N LYS A 104 10.82 11.78 21.25
CA LYS A 104 11.62 12.67 22.11
C LYS A 104 12.46 13.70 21.35
N LEU A 105 12.85 13.41 20.10
CA LEU A 105 13.83 14.22 19.40
C LEU A 105 13.38 14.68 18.01
N MET A 106 12.44 13.97 17.37
CA MET A 106 11.92 14.42 16.08
C MET A 106 10.91 15.57 16.25
N PRO A 107 10.80 16.49 15.28
CA PRO A 107 9.75 17.52 15.30
C PRO A 107 8.37 16.89 15.46
N GLY A 108 7.53 17.48 16.32
CA GLY A 108 6.17 17.01 16.57
C GLY A 108 5.12 17.64 15.65
N ASN A 109 5.54 18.11 14.48
CA ASN A 109 4.63 18.76 13.54
C ASN A 109 3.79 17.71 12.82
N GLU A 110 2.50 17.91 12.81
CA GLU A 110 1.59 17.14 11.96
C GLU A 110 1.52 17.81 10.59
N VAL A 111 1.70 17.01 9.54
CA VAL A 111 1.69 17.49 8.16
C VAL A 111 0.58 16.77 7.42
N VAL A 112 -0.36 17.51 6.88
CA VAL A 112 -1.39 16.99 5.98
C VAL A 112 -0.98 17.34 4.55
N ALA A 113 -0.58 16.33 3.78
CA ALA A 113 -0.30 16.51 2.36
C ALA A 113 -1.62 16.40 1.58
N MET A 114 -2.01 17.49 0.93
CA MET A 114 -3.13 17.47 -0.01
C MET A 114 -2.77 16.67 -1.26
N ARG A 115 -3.78 16.12 -1.93
CA ARG A 115 -3.57 15.42 -3.19
C ARG A 115 -3.10 16.42 -4.26
N HIS A 116 -2.02 16.11 -4.90
CA HIS A 116 -1.47 16.85 -6.04
C HIS A 116 -1.39 15.94 -7.27
N GLU A 117 -1.22 16.52 -8.44
CA GLU A 117 -1.03 15.78 -9.67
C GLU A 117 0.20 14.86 -9.58
N LEU A 118 0.10 13.65 -10.14
CA LEU A 118 1.18 12.67 -10.14
C LEU A 118 2.40 13.18 -10.93
N ARG A 119 2.16 13.97 -11.97
CA ARG A 119 3.19 14.55 -12.82
C ARG A 119 3.45 16.00 -12.42
N SER A 120 4.66 16.32 -11.99
CA SER A 120 5.07 17.68 -11.64
C SER A 120 4.92 18.65 -12.83
N ARG A 121 4.74 19.92 -12.53
CA ARG A 121 4.62 20.99 -13.54
C ARG A 121 5.85 21.06 -14.43
N PRO A 122 5.72 21.54 -15.68
CA PRO A 122 6.86 21.66 -16.60
C PRO A 122 8.01 22.46 -16.03
N GLU A 123 7.72 23.55 -15.31
CA GLU A 123 8.71 24.46 -14.70
C GLU A 123 9.51 23.74 -13.62
N GLU A 124 8.87 22.94 -12.78
CA GLU A 124 9.52 22.17 -11.72
C GLU A 124 10.46 21.11 -12.29
N ARG A 125 10.03 20.45 -13.37
CA ARG A 125 10.88 19.49 -14.07
C ARG A 125 12.11 20.14 -14.72
N GLN A 126 11.92 21.31 -15.31
CA GLN A 126 13.03 22.08 -15.87
C GLN A 126 14.00 22.51 -14.76
N ALA A 127 13.49 23.03 -13.64
CA ALA A 127 14.33 23.41 -12.49
C ALA A 127 15.13 22.21 -11.94
N ALA A 128 14.53 21.02 -11.91
CA ALA A 128 15.22 19.79 -11.50
C ALA A 128 16.37 19.42 -12.47
N VAL A 129 16.12 19.52 -13.79
CA VAL A 129 17.16 19.28 -14.81
C VAL A 129 18.31 20.30 -14.67
N GLU A 130 17.99 21.58 -14.53
CA GLU A 130 18.99 22.63 -14.33
C GLU A 130 19.80 22.43 -13.05
N ALA A 131 19.17 22.00 -11.95
CA ALA A 131 19.87 21.67 -10.71
C ALA A 131 20.80 20.47 -10.88
N PHE A 132 20.38 19.44 -11.62
CA PHE A 132 21.21 18.29 -11.97
C PHE A 132 22.42 18.70 -12.82
N ASP A 133 22.20 19.50 -13.85
CA ASP A 133 23.27 19.95 -14.76
C ASP A 133 24.31 20.82 -14.03
N ARG A 134 23.84 21.70 -13.14
CA ARG A 134 24.73 22.48 -12.27
C ARG A 134 25.57 21.57 -11.37
N GLY A 135 24.91 20.62 -10.68
CA GLY A 135 25.63 19.64 -9.84
C GLY A 135 26.65 18.80 -10.62
N LEU A 136 26.32 18.42 -11.85
CA LEU A 136 27.21 17.69 -12.73
C LEU A 136 28.44 18.54 -13.13
N ALA A 137 28.23 19.82 -13.45
CA ALA A 137 29.30 20.77 -13.78
C ALA A 137 30.20 21.04 -12.56
N ASP A 138 29.63 21.33 -11.41
CA ASP A 138 30.33 21.67 -10.16
C ASP A 138 31.15 20.47 -9.62
N SER A 139 30.65 19.25 -9.77
CA SER A 139 31.38 18.03 -9.38
C SER A 139 32.63 17.75 -10.22
N GLY A 140 32.72 18.33 -11.42
CA GLY A 140 33.79 18.05 -12.38
C GLY A 140 33.81 16.57 -12.86
N PHE A 141 32.75 15.81 -12.59
CA PHE A 141 32.65 14.38 -12.89
C PHE A 141 32.84 14.09 -14.37
N ALA A 142 32.25 14.91 -15.25
CA ALA A 142 32.38 14.77 -16.70
C ALA A 142 33.82 14.89 -17.19
N GLN A 143 34.66 15.67 -16.49
CA GLN A 143 36.08 15.96 -16.85
C GLN A 143 37.06 14.89 -16.32
N ARG A 144 36.59 13.94 -15.48
CA ARG A 144 37.43 12.91 -14.84
C ARG A 144 37.14 11.50 -15.40
N PRO A 145 37.67 11.12 -16.56
CA PRO A 145 37.27 9.90 -17.26
C PRO A 145 37.56 8.63 -16.47
N ILE A 146 38.59 8.58 -15.64
CA ILE A 146 38.94 7.40 -14.85
C ILE A 146 37.88 7.21 -13.75
N ILE A 147 37.55 8.25 -13.01
CA ILE A 147 36.53 8.19 -11.94
C ILE A 147 35.18 7.80 -12.53
N ARG A 148 34.79 8.44 -13.63
CA ARG A 148 33.53 8.11 -14.32
C ARG A 148 33.47 6.66 -14.77
N ARG A 149 34.53 6.15 -15.42
CA ARG A 149 34.57 4.76 -15.92
C ARG A 149 34.55 3.75 -14.77
N SER A 150 35.31 4.00 -13.70
CA SER A 150 35.34 3.12 -12.53
C SER A 150 34.00 3.10 -11.80
N LEU A 151 33.36 4.26 -11.64
CA LEU A 151 32.04 4.35 -11.01
C LEU A 151 30.96 3.67 -11.85
N ILE A 152 30.93 3.94 -13.17
CA ILE A 152 29.99 3.27 -14.08
C ILE A 152 30.22 1.75 -14.06
N GLY A 153 31.48 1.31 -14.10
CA GLY A 153 31.84 -0.10 -14.00
C GLY A 153 31.35 -0.74 -12.69
N ALA A 154 31.58 -0.08 -11.57
CA ALA A 154 31.08 -0.53 -10.26
C ALA A 154 29.54 -0.58 -10.19
N MET A 155 28.85 0.44 -10.72
CA MET A 155 27.40 0.48 -10.81
C MET A 155 26.81 -0.61 -11.71
N LEU A 156 27.49 -1.00 -12.77
CA LEU A 156 27.06 -2.10 -13.64
C LEU A 156 27.25 -3.47 -13.00
N VAL A 157 28.29 -3.61 -12.16
CA VAL A 157 28.57 -4.88 -11.46
C VAL A 157 27.66 -5.05 -10.21
N LEU A 158 27.32 -3.96 -9.53
CA LEU A 158 26.52 -3.98 -8.31
C LEU A 158 25.19 -4.75 -8.42
N PRO A 159 24.38 -4.61 -9.48
CA PRO A 159 23.12 -5.32 -9.61
C PRO A 159 23.27 -6.79 -10.04
N LEU A 160 24.44 -7.25 -10.52
CA LEU A 160 24.60 -8.61 -11.00
C LEU A 160 24.24 -9.70 -9.99
N PRO A 161 24.63 -9.62 -8.70
CA PRO A 161 24.21 -10.60 -7.70
C PRO A 161 22.70 -10.63 -7.53
N LEU A 162 22.03 -9.46 -7.55
CA LEU A 162 20.57 -9.35 -7.48
C LEU A 162 19.89 -9.97 -8.69
N VAL A 163 20.39 -9.70 -9.91
CA VAL A 163 19.85 -10.29 -11.13
C VAL A 163 19.96 -11.82 -11.09
N ILE A 164 21.08 -12.36 -10.60
CA ILE A 164 21.28 -13.81 -10.50
C ILE A 164 20.32 -14.43 -9.46
N ILE A 165 20.18 -13.80 -8.29
CA ILE A 165 19.32 -14.29 -7.20
C ILE A 165 17.84 -14.18 -7.56
N LEU A 166 17.44 -13.06 -8.20
CA LEU A 166 16.03 -12.77 -8.49
C LEU A 166 15.55 -13.35 -9.83
N ARG A 167 16.47 -13.84 -10.66
CA ARG A 167 16.18 -14.40 -11.99
C ARG A 167 15.11 -15.46 -12.00
N ASP A 168 15.11 -16.30 -10.99
CA ASP A 168 14.26 -17.49 -10.91
C ASP A 168 13.16 -17.36 -9.83
N LEU A 169 12.81 -16.13 -9.40
CA LEU A 169 11.73 -15.89 -8.44
C LEU A 169 10.35 -16.31 -8.97
N TYR A 170 10.19 -16.29 -10.29
CA TYR A 170 8.98 -16.77 -10.94
C TYR A 170 9.35 -17.65 -12.13
N THR A 171 9.11 -18.94 -11.98
CA THR A 171 9.17 -19.90 -13.07
C THR A 171 7.74 -20.38 -13.35
N ALA A 172 7.11 -19.80 -14.37
CA ALA A 172 5.82 -20.30 -14.82
C ALA A 172 5.97 -21.74 -15.32
N PRO A 173 5.07 -22.67 -14.94
CA PRO A 173 4.97 -23.94 -15.60
C PRO A 173 4.76 -23.75 -17.12
N PRO A 174 5.25 -24.66 -17.97
CA PRO A 174 5.04 -24.57 -19.40
C PRO A 174 3.55 -24.47 -19.74
N GLY A 175 3.15 -23.40 -20.44
CA GLY A 175 1.75 -23.15 -20.82
C GLY A 175 0.92 -22.38 -19.81
N ALA A 176 1.46 -22.03 -18.63
CA ALA A 176 0.77 -21.13 -17.71
C ALA A 176 0.76 -19.67 -18.24
N PRO A 177 -0.30 -18.92 -17.99
CA PRO A 177 -0.35 -17.50 -18.34
C PRO A 177 0.74 -16.70 -17.62
N SER A 178 1.16 -15.59 -18.22
CA SER A 178 2.14 -14.70 -17.58
C SER A 178 1.62 -14.15 -16.26
N PRO A 179 2.48 -13.70 -15.34
CA PRO A 179 2.03 -13.05 -14.10
C PRO A 179 1.13 -11.84 -14.35
N ALA A 180 1.38 -11.07 -15.40
CA ALA A 180 0.54 -9.94 -15.79
C ALA A 180 -0.87 -10.42 -16.17
N GLU A 181 -1.00 -11.39 -17.06
CA GLU A 181 -2.29 -11.97 -17.45
C GLU A 181 -3.04 -12.56 -16.25
N GLN A 182 -2.36 -13.23 -15.32
CA GLN A 182 -2.99 -13.75 -14.09
C GLN A 182 -3.50 -12.65 -13.16
N LEU A 183 -2.88 -11.46 -13.19
CA LEU A 183 -3.26 -10.33 -12.35
C LEU A 183 -4.33 -9.44 -13.00
N GLU A 184 -4.46 -9.47 -14.32
CA GLU A 184 -5.47 -8.71 -15.06
C GLU A 184 -6.88 -9.22 -14.82
N HIS A 185 -7.03 -10.52 -14.58
CA HIS A 185 -8.33 -11.18 -14.45
C HIS A 185 -8.56 -11.71 -13.05
N THR A 186 -9.85 -11.85 -12.71
CA THR A 186 -10.31 -12.53 -11.51
C THR A 186 -11.08 -13.80 -11.88
N ILE A 187 -11.72 -14.43 -10.90
CA ILE A 187 -12.59 -15.59 -11.13
C ILE A 187 -14.07 -15.20 -11.34
N TRP A 188 -14.36 -13.89 -11.47
CA TRP A 188 -15.70 -13.44 -11.83
C TRP A 188 -16.01 -13.75 -13.27
N GLU A 189 -17.19 -14.31 -13.51
CA GLU A 189 -17.71 -14.68 -14.82
C GLU A 189 -19.18 -14.25 -14.93
N PRO A 190 -19.73 -14.13 -16.14
CA PRO A 190 -21.16 -13.87 -16.31
C PRO A 190 -22.03 -14.88 -15.55
N ASP A 191 -23.12 -14.40 -14.96
CA ASP A 191 -24.12 -15.18 -14.21
C ASP A 191 -23.62 -15.83 -12.91
N ILE A 192 -22.39 -15.58 -12.48
CA ILE A 192 -21.90 -16.04 -11.17
C ILE A 192 -22.62 -15.29 -10.05
N ARG A 193 -23.27 -16.04 -9.14
CA ARG A 193 -23.97 -15.48 -7.96
C ARG A 193 -23.00 -14.85 -6.99
N ILE A 194 -23.45 -13.75 -6.41
CA ILE A 194 -22.76 -13.04 -5.37
C ILE A 194 -23.17 -13.61 -4.01
N LEU A 195 -22.19 -14.08 -3.24
CA LEU A 195 -22.39 -14.65 -1.90
C LEU A 195 -21.85 -13.70 -0.84
N THR A 196 -22.45 -13.70 0.34
CA THR A 196 -21.88 -13.02 1.52
C THR A 196 -20.49 -13.59 1.82
N ASP A 197 -19.51 -12.73 2.08
CA ASP A 197 -18.22 -13.16 2.60
C ASP A 197 -18.42 -13.84 3.97
N VAL A 198 -17.70 -14.93 4.24
CA VAL A 198 -17.77 -15.80 5.43
C VAL A 198 -18.94 -16.77 5.44
N SER A 199 -20.20 -16.32 5.36
CA SER A 199 -21.37 -17.22 5.48
C SER A 199 -21.77 -17.92 4.17
N LEU A 200 -21.27 -17.43 3.04
CA LEU A 200 -21.48 -17.96 1.69
C LEU A 200 -22.97 -18.14 1.31
N ASN A 201 -23.82 -17.25 1.81
CA ASN A 201 -25.23 -17.22 1.45
C ASN A 201 -25.45 -16.36 0.20
N PRO A 202 -26.23 -16.82 -0.81
CA PRO A 202 -26.59 -16.00 -1.95
C PRO A 202 -27.32 -14.72 -1.53
N LEU A 203 -26.93 -13.60 -2.14
CA LEU A 203 -27.46 -12.26 -1.82
C LEU A 203 -28.60 -11.89 -2.76
N LYS A 204 -29.67 -11.33 -2.19
CA LYS A 204 -30.72 -10.62 -2.93
C LYS A 204 -30.59 -9.12 -2.72
N PRO A 205 -31.21 -8.28 -3.58
CA PRO A 205 -31.17 -6.82 -3.42
C PRO A 205 -31.64 -6.32 -2.07
N GLU A 206 -32.62 -7.00 -1.44
CA GLU A 206 -33.12 -6.67 -0.11
C GLU A 206 -32.13 -6.92 1.02
N ASP A 207 -31.11 -7.76 0.81
CA ASP A 207 -30.07 -8.07 1.80
C ASP A 207 -29.01 -6.96 1.87
N VAL A 208 -29.03 -6.01 0.93
CA VAL A 208 -28.13 -4.85 0.92
C VAL A 208 -28.93 -3.61 1.34
N PRO A 209 -28.84 -3.19 2.62
CA PRO A 209 -29.61 -2.05 3.10
C PRO A 209 -29.07 -0.73 2.53
N VAL A 210 -29.96 0.26 2.33
CA VAL A 210 -29.55 1.60 1.89
C VAL A 210 -28.59 2.21 2.91
N GLY A 211 -27.44 2.70 2.42
CA GLY A 211 -26.35 3.22 3.24
C GLY A 211 -25.50 2.14 3.92
N GLY A 212 -25.79 0.85 3.67
CA GLY A 212 -25.02 -0.26 4.19
C GLY A 212 -23.84 -0.64 3.28
N LEU A 213 -22.89 -1.37 3.87
CA LEU A 213 -21.80 -2.03 3.16
C LEU A 213 -21.86 -3.54 3.47
N VAL A 214 -21.85 -4.36 2.43
CA VAL A 214 -21.81 -5.83 2.54
C VAL A 214 -20.58 -6.35 1.83
N ALA A 215 -19.76 -7.14 2.53
CA ALA A 215 -18.62 -7.83 1.92
C ALA A 215 -19.12 -9.11 1.25
N ALA A 216 -18.64 -9.37 0.02
CA ALA A 216 -19.11 -10.48 -0.77
C ALA A 216 -18.00 -11.12 -1.61
N VAL A 217 -18.29 -12.33 -2.10
CA VAL A 217 -17.39 -13.17 -2.91
C VAL A 217 -18.19 -13.90 -4.00
N PRO A 218 -17.55 -14.39 -5.08
CA PRO A 218 -18.23 -15.17 -6.09
C PRO A 218 -18.54 -16.61 -5.66
N ALA A 219 -19.59 -17.20 -6.19
CA ALA A 219 -20.06 -18.53 -5.80
C ALA A 219 -19.09 -19.67 -6.15
N ASN A 220 -18.28 -19.51 -7.20
CA ASN A 220 -17.27 -20.49 -7.63
C ASN A 220 -15.98 -20.43 -6.77
N LEU A 221 -15.88 -19.53 -5.79
CA LEU A 221 -14.67 -19.33 -5.01
C LEU A 221 -14.19 -20.60 -4.28
N GLY A 222 -15.12 -21.37 -3.69
CA GLY A 222 -14.76 -22.56 -2.93
C GLY A 222 -14.12 -23.65 -3.80
N GLU A 223 -14.64 -23.86 -5.00
CA GLU A 223 -14.10 -24.82 -5.97
C GLU A 223 -12.70 -24.43 -6.41
N VAL A 224 -12.49 -23.15 -6.74
CA VAL A 224 -11.17 -22.63 -7.16
C VAL A 224 -10.15 -22.71 -6.03
N GLU A 225 -10.54 -22.41 -4.78
CA GLU A 225 -9.63 -22.53 -3.61
C GLU A 225 -9.21 -23.98 -3.34
N GLU A 226 -10.11 -24.94 -3.56
CA GLU A 226 -9.79 -26.38 -3.43
C GLU A 226 -8.84 -26.85 -4.55
N GLU A 227 -9.06 -26.43 -5.79
CA GLU A 227 -8.22 -26.78 -6.94
C GLU A 227 -6.82 -26.17 -6.86
N GLU A 228 -6.72 -24.90 -6.52
CA GLU A 228 -5.44 -24.19 -6.40
C GLU A 228 -4.68 -24.50 -5.11
N GLY A 229 -5.36 -24.95 -4.06
CA GLY A 229 -4.79 -25.22 -2.75
C GLY A 229 -4.26 -23.98 -2.02
N ASN A 230 -4.79 -22.78 -2.35
CA ASN A 230 -4.38 -21.51 -1.78
C ASN A 230 -5.55 -20.51 -1.77
N LEU A 231 -5.32 -19.31 -1.18
CA LEU A 231 -6.31 -18.25 -1.03
C LEU A 231 -6.13 -17.08 -2.04
N ASN A 232 -5.39 -17.29 -3.12
CA ASN A 232 -5.09 -16.22 -4.08
C ASN A 232 -6.34 -15.71 -4.80
N ALA A 233 -7.27 -16.61 -5.17
CA ALA A 233 -8.52 -16.25 -5.81
C ALA A 233 -9.35 -15.32 -4.91
N ARG A 234 -9.50 -15.63 -3.61
CA ARG A 234 -10.18 -14.78 -2.63
C ARG A 234 -9.54 -13.41 -2.50
N ALA A 235 -8.21 -13.33 -2.49
CA ALA A 235 -7.48 -12.08 -2.40
C ALA A 235 -7.76 -11.12 -3.57
N LYS A 236 -8.14 -11.64 -4.74
CA LYS A 236 -8.48 -10.83 -5.92
C LYS A 236 -9.98 -10.62 -6.12
N ALA A 237 -10.79 -11.63 -5.82
CA ALA A 237 -12.21 -11.66 -6.15
C ALA A 237 -13.12 -11.02 -5.10
N ALA A 238 -12.62 -10.72 -3.89
CA ALA A 238 -13.42 -10.10 -2.84
C ALA A 238 -13.95 -8.72 -3.25
N ILE A 239 -15.25 -8.51 -3.07
CA ILE A 239 -15.96 -7.25 -3.38
C ILE A 239 -16.62 -6.66 -2.14
N ILE A 240 -17.02 -5.42 -2.26
CA ILE A 240 -17.95 -4.74 -1.38
C ILE A 240 -19.18 -4.33 -2.20
N LEU A 241 -20.35 -4.54 -1.64
CA LEU A 241 -21.61 -4.01 -2.12
C LEU A 241 -22.00 -2.81 -1.26
N VAL A 242 -22.34 -1.71 -1.88
CA VAL A 242 -22.92 -0.54 -1.23
C VAL A 242 -24.23 -0.18 -1.90
N ARG A 243 -25.23 0.28 -1.13
CA ARG A 243 -26.49 0.76 -1.69
C ARG A 243 -26.70 2.22 -1.33
N MET A 244 -26.94 3.04 -2.35
CA MET A 244 -27.26 4.45 -2.22
C MET A 244 -28.52 4.78 -3.04
N ALA A 245 -29.10 5.96 -2.85
CA ALA A 245 -30.21 6.36 -3.69
C ALA A 245 -29.72 6.54 -5.15
N PRO A 246 -30.50 6.08 -6.17
CA PRO A 246 -30.05 6.16 -7.55
C PRO A 246 -29.71 7.57 -8.03
N ASP A 247 -30.34 8.59 -7.46
CA ASP A 247 -30.10 10.01 -7.76
C ASP A 247 -28.80 10.56 -7.12
N GLU A 248 -28.18 9.81 -6.20
CA GLU A 248 -26.86 10.12 -5.61
C GLU A 248 -25.70 9.62 -6.48
N ILE A 249 -25.97 8.71 -7.45
CA ILE A 249 -24.95 8.19 -8.35
C ILE A 249 -24.67 9.23 -9.45
N VAL A 250 -23.45 9.78 -9.44
CA VAL A 250 -23.06 10.91 -10.30
C VAL A 250 -22.49 10.45 -11.63
N SER A 251 -21.83 9.28 -11.66
CA SER A 251 -21.09 8.81 -12.82
C SER A 251 -21.83 7.77 -13.63
N GLN A 252 -21.63 7.81 -14.95
CA GLN A 252 -21.96 6.71 -15.85
C GLN A 252 -20.71 5.86 -16.02
N GLN A 253 -20.82 4.58 -15.80
CA GLN A 253 -19.69 3.72 -15.55
C GLN A 253 -19.25 2.91 -16.76
N ALA A 254 -20.18 2.55 -17.65
CA ALA A 254 -19.86 1.86 -18.87
C ALA A 254 -19.59 2.85 -20.02
N PRO A 255 -18.61 2.59 -20.89
CA PRO A 255 -18.39 3.37 -22.13
C PRO A 255 -19.61 3.42 -23.04
N SER A 256 -20.50 2.41 -22.96
CA SER A 256 -21.78 2.31 -23.67
C SER A 256 -22.91 3.15 -23.06
N GLY A 257 -22.69 3.74 -21.86
CA GLY A 257 -23.70 4.49 -21.11
C GLY A 257 -24.64 3.62 -20.29
N GLU A 258 -24.36 2.32 -20.16
CA GLU A 258 -25.06 1.41 -19.25
C GLU A 258 -24.60 1.65 -17.81
N THR A 259 -25.54 1.61 -16.87
CA THR A 259 -25.19 1.62 -15.43
C THR A 259 -24.72 0.24 -15.02
N TRP A 260 -23.68 0.17 -14.20
CA TRP A 260 -23.18 -1.10 -13.63
C TRP A 260 -23.79 -1.38 -12.24
N ASP A 261 -24.76 -0.59 -11.85
CA ASP A 261 -25.52 -0.77 -10.63
C ASP A 261 -26.82 -1.55 -10.87
N TYR A 262 -27.35 -2.11 -9.80
CA TYR A 262 -28.69 -2.65 -9.75
C TYR A 262 -29.51 -1.93 -8.66
N GLU A 263 -30.51 -1.11 -9.03
CA GLU A 263 -31.37 -0.35 -8.12
C GLU A 263 -30.58 0.41 -7.02
N GLY A 264 -29.49 1.09 -7.42
CA GLY A 264 -28.62 1.82 -6.49
C GLY A 264 -27.62 0.96 -5.74
N ILE A 265 -27.56 -0.35 -6.00
CA ILE A 265 -26.53 -1.25 -5.47
C ILE A 265 -25.34 -1.22 -6.41
N LEU A 266 -24.18 -0.82 -5.88
CA LEU A 266 -22.91 -0.79 -6.59
C LEU A 266 -21.97 -1.84 -6.01
N ALA A 267 -21.25 -2.55 -6.87
CA ALA A 267 -20.24 -3.53 -6.48
C ALA A 267 -18.84 -3.04 -6.84
N PHE A 268 -17.96 -2.90 -5.88
CA PHE A 268 -16.57 -2.50 -6.08
C PHE A 268 -15.62 -3.57 -5.57
N SER A 269 -14.42 -3.63 -6.16
CA SER A 269 -13.34 -4.42 -5.58
C SER A 269 -13.09 -4.02 -4.13
N LYS A 270 -12.89 -5.00 -3.26
CA LYS A 270 -12.51 -4.76 -1.85
C LYS A 270 -11.04 -4.38 -1.71
N ILE A 271 -10.25 -4.42 -2.79
CA ILE A 271 -8.80 -4.33 -2.77
C ILE A 271 -8.33 -2.94 -3.23
N CYS A 272 -7.64 -2.23 -2.35
CA CYS A 272 -7.12 -0.88 -2.61
C CYS A 272 -6.16 -0.84 -3.80
N THR A 273 -6.37 0.12 -4.68
CA THR A 273 -5.53 0.33 -5.87
C THR A 273 -4.16 0.93 -5.57
N HIS A 274 -3.87 1.31 -4.31
CA HIS A 274 -2.55 1.79 -3.91
C HIS A 274 -1.56 0.62 -3.75
N VAL A 275 -1.74 -0.26 -2.76
CA VAL A 275 -0.86 -1.41 -2.46
C VAL A 275 -1.62 -2.69 -2.08
N GLY A 276 -2.91 -2.79 -2.39
CA GLY A 276 -3.65 -4.05 -2.24
C GLY A 276 -4.25 -4.31 -0.85
N CYS A 277 -4.37 -3.30 0.01
CA CYS A 277 -5.05 -3.49 1.30
C CYS A 277 -6.55 -3.71 1.14
N PRO A 278 -7.18 -4.64 1.89
CA PRO A 278 -8.63 -4.79 1.88
C PRO A 278 -9.31 -3.60 2.57
N ILE A 279 -10.39 -3.08 1.98
CA ILE A 279 -11.11 -1.90 2.48
C ILE A 279 -12.51 -2.29 2.90
N ALA A 280 -12.98 -1.71 4.02
CA ALA A 280 -14.35 -1.85 4.51
C ALA A 280 -14.84 -0.62 5.31
N LEU A 281 -14.08 0.48 5.32
CA LEU A 281 -14.47 1.70 5.99
C LEU A 281 -15.25 2.61 5.03
N TYR A 282 -16.57 2.53 5.11
CA TYR A 282 -17.49 3.29 4.26
C TYR A 282 -18.20 4.37 5.06
N GLU A 283 -18.20 5.60 4.56
CA GLU A 283 -18.97 6.71 5.09
C GLU A 283 -20.23 6.96 4.26
N GLN A 284 -21.38 6.71 4.85
CA GLN A 284 -22.67 6.77 4.17
C GLN A 284 -23.03 8.17 3.64
N ARG A 285 -22.61 9.24 4.30
CA ARG A 285 -23.04 10.61 3.97
C ARG A 285 -22.32 11.21 2.77
N THR A 286 -21.07 10.82 2.57
CA THR A 286 -20.23 11.31 1.48
C THR A 286 -19.99 10.23 0.43
N HIS A 287 -20.49 9.01 0.67
CA HIS A 287 -20.21 7.81 -0.15
C HIS A 287 -18.73 7.48 -0.28
N HIS A 288 -17.91 7.97 0.64
CA HIS A 288 -16.48 7.74 0.62
C HIS A 288 -16.10 6.39 1.23
N LEU A 289 -15.20 5.70 0.54
CA LEU A 289 -14.55 4.48 1.01
C LEU A 289 -13.11 4.80 1.41
N LEU A 290 -12.76 4.63 2.69
CA LEU A 290 -11.44 4.96 3.24
C LEU A 290 -10.59 3.70 3.42
N CYS A 291 -9.40 3.70 2.81
CA CYS A 291 -8.38 2.67 3.05
C CYS A 291 -7.63 2.95 4.37
N PRO A 292 -7.64 2.03 5.36
CA PRO A 292 -7.02 2.29 6.67
C PRO A 292 -5.50 2.29 6.63
N CYS A 293 -4.87 1.70 5.58
CA CYS A 293 -3.42 1.53 5.53
C CYS A 293 -2.68 2.85 5.27
N HIS A 294 -3.07 3.59 4.23
CA HIS A 294 -2.40 4.83 3.82
C HIS A 294 -3.41 5.94 3.49
N GLN A 295 -4.66 5.80 3.97
CA GLN A 295 -5.71 6.79 3.88
C GLN A 295 -6.12 7.19 2.44
N SER A 296 -5.91 6.31 1.45
CA SER A 296 -6.54 6.53 0.14
C SER A 296 -8.06 6.51 0.30
N THR A 297 -8.72 7.55 -0.19
CA THR A 297 -10.17 7.73 -0.09
C THR A 297 -10.76 7.75 -1.49
N PHE A 298 -11.83 7.01 -1.68
CA PHE A 298 -12.51 6.83 -2.96
C PHE A 298 -13.96 7.26 -2.85
N ASP A 299 -14.44 8.03 -3.81
CA ASP A 299 -15.85 8.39 -3.94
C ASP A 299 -16.59 7.32 -4.72
N LEU A 300 -17.42 6.53 -4.04
CA LEU A 300 -18.15 5.43 -4.67
C LEU A 300 -19.36 5.92 -5.48
N ALA A 301 -19.89 7.10 -5.20
CA ALA A 301 -20.94 7.72 -5.98
C ALA A 301 -20.44 8.22 -7.35
N ASP A 302 -19.12 8.53 -7.44
CA ASP A 302 -18.46 8.95 -8.67
C ASP A 302 -17.43 7.91 -9.13
N SER A 303 -17.88 6.74 -9.57
CA SER A 303 -17.06 5.65 -10.16
C SER A 303 -15.88 5.16 -9.30
N GLY A 304 -15.90 5.37 -8.01
CA GLY A 304 -14.77 5.06 -7.13
C GLY A 304 -13.54 5.94 -7.39
N ASN A 305 -13.73 7.16 -7.86
CA ASN A 305 -12.65 8.13 -8.08
C ASN A 305 -11.88 8.43 -6.80
N VAL A 306 -10.57 8.64 -6.95
CA VAL A 306 -9.70 8.95 -5.81
C VAL A 306 -9.87 10.42 -5.45
N VAL A 307 -10.37 10.69 -4.24
CA VAL A 307 -10.53 12.06 -3.72
C VAL A 307 -9.42 12.47 -2.76
N PHE A 308 -8.73 11.49 -2.13
CA PHE A 308 -7.63 11.75 -1.21
C PHE A 308 -6.64 10.58 -1.17
N GLY A 309 -5.39 10.86 -0.81
CA GLY A 309 -4.37 9.83 -0.52
C GLY A 309 -3.58 9.35 -1.74
N PRO A 310 -2.72 8.33 -1.56
CA PRO A 310 -1.70 7.96 -2.54
C PRO A 310 -2.17 7.04 -3.68
N ALA A 311 -3.42 6.56 -3.67
CA ALA A 311 -3.92 5.73 -4.77
C ALA A 311 -3.89 6.50 -6.10
N ALA A 312 -3.36 5.88 -7.15
CA ALA A 312 -3.18 6.54 -8.45
C ALA A 312 -4.38 6.40 -9.39
N ARG A 313 -5.27 5.44 -9.13
CA ARG A 313 -6.47 5.16 -9.95
C ARG A 313 -7.68 4.81 -9.10
N GLN A 314 -8.84 4.93 -9.72
CA GLN A 314 -10.14 4.62 -9.13
C GLN A 314 -10.26 3.15 -8.69
N MET A 315 -11.25 2.87 -7.83
CA MET A 315 -11.62 1.50 -7.46
C MET A 315 -12.30 0.80 -8.64
N PRO A 316 -11.86 -0.42 -9.03
CA PRO A 316 -12.54 -1.19 -10.05
C PRO A 316 -13.96 -1.55 -9.61
N GLN A 317 -14.92 -1.33 -10.51
CA GLN A 317 -16.32 -1.69 -10.32
C GLN A 317 -16.65 -2.97 -11.05
N LEU A 318 -17.43 -3.85 -10.41
CA LEU A 318 -17.98 -5.06 -10.98
C LEU A 318 -19.40 -4.78 -11.50
N PRO A 319 -19.71 -5.00 -12.80
CA PRO A 319 -21.08 -4.90 -13.30
C PRO A 319 -21.96 -5.99 -12.71
N ILE A 320 -23.13 -5.63 -12.18
CA ILE A 320 -24.05 -6.57 -11.53
C ILE A 320 -25.47 -6.47 -12.08
N THR A 321 -26.19 -7.56 -11.97
CA THR A 321 -27.63 -7.66 -12.28
C THR A 321 -28.27 -8.71 -11.36
N ILE A 322 -29.50 -9.15 -11.65
CA ILE A 322 -30.15 -10.26 -10.97
C ILE A 322 -30.40 -11.42 -11.94
N ASP A 323 -30.40 -12.65 -11.39
CA ASP A 323 -30.84 -13.85 -12.11
C ASP A 323 -32.38 -14.02 -12.08
N ASP A 324 -32.88 -15.06 -12.77
CA ASP A 324 -34.30 -15.37 -12.83
C ASP A 324 -34.96 -15.69 -11.47
N GLU A 325 -34.14 -16.01 -10.45
CA GLU A 325 -34.56 -16.27 -9.07
C GLU A 325 -34.50 -15.01 -8.18
N GLY A 326 -33.99 -13.89 -8.73
CA GLY A 326 -33.86 -12.60 -8.04
C GLY A 326 -32.60 -12.48 -7.18
N TYR A 327 -31.58 -13.32 -7.37
CA TYR A 327 -30.28 -13.17 -6.71
C TYR A 327 -29.36 -12.27 -7.51
N LEU A 328 -28.50 -11.54 -6.79
CA LEU A 328 -27.45 -10.73 -7.40
C LEU A 328 -26.41 -11.61 -8.10
N VAL A 329 -26.10 -11.29 -9.34
CA VAL A 329 -25.08 -11.97 -10.16
C VAL A 329 -24.17 -10.94 -10.83
N ALA A 330 -22.95 -11.37 -11.20
CA ALA A 330 -22.06 -10.60 -12.03
C ALA A 330 -22.50 -10.64 -13.50
N VAL A 331 -22.37 -9.53 -14.22
CA VAL A 331 -22.58 -9.46 -15.67
C VAL A 331 -21.31 -9.89 -16.41
N SER A 332 -20.15 -9.60 -15.85
CA SER A 332 -18.83 -9.91 -16.40
C SER A 332 -17.78 -9.87 -15.30
N ASP A 333 -16.52 -10.19 -15.62
CA ASP A 333 -15.38 -9.82 -14.78
C ASP A 333 -15.20 -8.29 -14.73
N PHE A 334 -14.34 -7.82 -13.86
CA PHE A 334 -13.93 -6.42 -13.81
C PHE A 334 -13.37 -5.95 -15.15
N GLN A 335 -13.74 -4.72 -15.54
CA GLN A 335 -13.21 -4.09 -16.76
C GLN A 335 -11.81 -3.50 -16.57
N GLN A 336 -11.31 -3.49 -15.34
CA GLN A 336 -9.99 -3.00 -14.95
C GLN A 336 -9.37 -3.97 -13.96
N PRO A 337 -8.04 -4.13 -13.98
CA PRO A 337 -7.35 -5.01 -13.03
C PRO A 337 -7.62 -4.61 -11.57
N VAL A 338 -7.76 -5.61 -10.71
CA VAL A 338 -8.01 -5.43 -9.28
C VAL A 338 -6.69 -5.18 -8.52
N GLY A 339 -6.73 -4.30 -7.54
CA GLY A 339 -5.57 -3.98 -6.71
C GLY A 339 -4.55 -3.05 -7.40
N PRO A 340 -3.28 -3.02 -6.96
CA PRO A 340 -2.26 -2.16 -7.55
C PRO A 340 -1.93 -2.65 -8.97
N SER A 341 -1.99 -1.74 -9.95
CA SER A 341 -1.69 -2.04 -11.34
C SER A 341 -0.46 -1.24 -11.80
N PHE A 342 0.70 -1.85 -11.73
CA PHE A 342 1.95 -1.25 -12.20
C PHE A 342 2.18 -1.43 -13.70
N TRP A 343 1.58 -2.42 -14.32
CA TRP A 343 1.70 -2.74 -15.75
C TRP A 343 0.93 -1.78 -16.66
N GLU A 344 -0.01 -1.01 -16.14
CA GLU A 344 -0.75 0.01 -16.89
C GLU A 344 0.01 1.34 -17.04
N ARG A 345 1.17 1.44 -16.41
CA ARG A 345 2.00 2.65 -16.45
C ARG A 345 3.07 2.52 -17.52
N SER A 346 2.65 2.47 -18.76
CA SER A 346 3.55 2.59 -19.92
C SER A 346 3.75 4.05 -20.34
#